data_75c22265975de28def65a279fdc15fcf
#
_entry.id   75c22265975de28def65a279fdc15fcf
#
_cell.length_a   1.000
_cell.length_b   1.000
_cell.length_c   1.000
_cell.angle_alpha   90.00
_cell.angle_beta   90.00
_cell.angle_gamma   90.00
#
_symmetry.space_group_name_H-M   'P 1'
#
loop_
_entity.id
_entity.type
_entity.pdbx_description
1 polymer ?
#
loop_
_entity_poly.entity_id
_entity_poly.type
_entity_poly.pdbx_seq_one_letter_code
_entity_poly.pdbx_strand_id
1 'polypeptide(L)'
;MARKAKISRKTKETSISVAVNLDGKGKYKIKTGIGFLDHMLEQLSKHSLIDLEVSAKGDTHIDLHHTTEDTGIAIGEAIKKAAGNRKGITRYASTMIPMDETLSRVSIDVSNRPYLIWKVNLPVEKLGEMDTELFKEWFQAFSQSTGVTLHVENIYGENSHHKIESCYKGLARSLKDALEVDKRIKNSIPSTKGSI
;
A
#
# COMPACT_ATOMS: atom_id res chain seq x y z
N MET A 1 -13.68 -16.37 9.44
CA MET A 1 -14.33 -15.53 8.41
C MET A 1 -13.30 -15.07 7.42
N ALA A 2 -13.63 -14.95 6.14
CA ALA A 2 -12.70 -14.44 5.13
C ALA A 2 -12.44 -12.94 5.38
N ARG A 3 -11.18 -12.52 5.39
CA ARG A 3 -10.76 -11.12 5.59
C ARG A 3 -10.92 -10.32 4.28
N LYS A 4 -12.16 -9.93 3.99
CA LYS A 4 -12.54 -9.23 2.75
C LYS A 4 -13.26 -7.93 3.07
N ALA A 5 -13.06 -6.92 2.24
CA ALA A 5 -13.79 -5.67 2.33
C ALA A 5 -13.99 -5.04 0.94
N LYS A 6 -15.01 -4.21 0.87
CA LYS A 6 -15.25 -3.31 -0.26
C LYS A 6 -15.48 -1.91 0.27
N ILE A 7 -14.87 -0.92 -0.38
CA ILE A 7 -15.00 0.51 -0.15
C ILE A 7 -15.46 1.18 -1.44
N SER A 8 -16.33 2.14 -1.30
CA SER A 8 -16.69 3.06 -2.38
C SER A 8 -16.57 4.47 -1.81
N ARG A 9 -15.70 5.29 -2.42
CA ARG A 9 -15.41 6.67 -2.06
C ARG A 9 -15.80 7.57 -3.23
N LYS A 10 -16.59 8.59 -2.97
CA LYS A 10 -16.99 9.56 -3.98
C LYS A 10 -16.88 10.97 -3.42
N THR A 11 -16.16 11.82 -4.13
CA THR A 11 -16.04 13.26 -3.88
C THR A 11 -16.56 14.03 -5.10
N LYS A 12 -16.29 15.32 -5.17
CA LYS A 12 -16.52 16.12 -6.39
C LYS A 12 -15.42 15.87 -7.44
N GLU A 13 -14.24 15.42 -7.00
CA GLU A 13 -13.03 15.26 -7.79
C GLU A 13 -12.85 13.82 -8.28
N THR A 14 -13.21 12.83 -7.45
CA THR A 14 -12.97 11.42 -7.72
C THR A 14 -14.17 10.52 -7.43
N SER A 15 -14.22 9.37 -8.09
CA SER A 15 -15.13 8.27 -7.79
C SER A 15 -14.34 6.95 -7.84
N ILE A 16 -14.14 6.32 -6.68
CA ILE A 16 -13.23 5.19 -6.52
C ILE A 16 -13.97 4.03 -5.85
N SER A 17 -13.79 2.82 -6.39
CA SER A 17 -14.25 1.57 -5.80
C SER A 17 -13.06 0.63 -5.63
N VAL A 18 -12.89 0.10 -4.42
CA VAL A 18 -11.84 -0.85 -4.07
C VAL A 18 -12.45 -2.09 -3.44
N ALA A 19 -12.02 -3.28 -3.86
CA ALA A 19 -12.31 -4.53 -3.17
C ALA A 19 -11.01 -5.26 -2.87
N VAL A 20 -10.89 -5.79 -1.65
CA VAL A 20 -9.71 -6.54 -1.19
C VAL A 20 -10.10 -7.89 -0.58
N ASN A 21 -9.19 -8.85 -0.75
CA ASN A 21 -9.19 -10.11 -0.02
C ASN A 21 -7.78 -10.36 0.52
N LEU A 22 -7.59 -10.19 1.83
CA LEU A 22 -6.27 -10.35 2.48
C LEU A 22 -5.76 -11.80 2.42
N ASP A 23 -6.66 -12.77 2.31
CA ASP A 23 -6.37 -14.21 2.21
C ASP A 23 -6.41 -14.67 0.74
N GLY A 24 -6.00 -13.81 -0.18
CA GLY A 24 -6.06 -14.03 -1.62
C GLY A 24 -4.86 -14.79 -2.18
N LYS A 25 -4.65 -14.62 -3.50
CA LYS A 25 -3.56 -15.22 -4.28
C LYS A 25 -2.84 -14.18 -5.15
N GLY A 26 -3.04 -12.89 -4.88
CA GLY A 26 -2.48 -11.78 -5.67
C GLY A 26 -3.14 -11.64 -7.04
N LYS A 27 -4.45 -11.89 -7.12
CA LYS A 27 -5.24 -11.58 -8.31
C LYS A 27 -5.60 -10.10 -8.31
N TYR A 28 -5.43 -9.45 -9.45
CA TYR A 28 -5.74 -8.02 -9.55
C TYR A 28 -6.60 -7.68 -10.76
N LYS A 29 -7.36 -6.61 -10.61
CA LYS A 29 -8.08 -5.92 -11.68
C LYS A 29 -8.04 -4.43 -11.36
N ILE A 30 -7.12 -3.71 -12.00
CA ILE A 30 -6.78 -2.33 -11.64
C ILE A 30 -7.02 -1.43 -12.85
N LYS A 31 -7.70 -0.33 -12.62
CA LYS A 31 -7.96 0.70 -13.61
C LYS A 31 -8.12 2.04 -12.90
N THR A 32 -7.03 2.78 -12.75
CA THR A 32 -7.04 4.14 -12.18
C THR A 32 -7.09 5.22 -13.24
N GLY A 33 -6.73 4.89 -14.48
CA GLY A 33 -6.52 5.84 -15.56
C GLY A 33 -5.10 6.42 -15.58
N ILE A 34 -4.22 5.98 -14.66
CA ILE A 34 -2.82 6.40 -14.55
C ILE A 34 -1.96 5.14 -14.72
N GLY A 35 -1.37 4.96 -15.91
CA GLY A 35 -0.73 3.70 -16.30
C GLY A 35 0.39 3.26 -15.35
N PHE A 36 1.22 4.20 -14.88
CA PHE A 36 2.30 3.86 -13.96
C PHE A 36 1.78 3.49 -12.55
N LEU A 37 0.72 4.15 -12.07
CA LEU A 37 0.07 3.80 -10.81
C LEU A 37 -0.59 2.41 -10.90
N ASP A 38 -1.27 2.11 -12.02
CA ASP A 38 -1.84 0.77 -12.25
C ASP A 38 -0.76 -0.30 -12.11
N HIS A 39 0.39 -0.10 -12.76
CA HIS A 39 1.53 -1.02 -12.67
C HIS A 39 2.04 -1.18 -11.23
N MET A 40 2.16 -0.09 -10.45
CA MET A 40 2.59 -0.16 -9.04
C MET A 40 1.58 -0.91 -8.16
N LEU A 41 0.29 -0.73 -8.37
CA LEU A 41 -0.76 -1.42 -7.64
C LEU A 41 -0.85 -2.91 -8.00
N GLU A 42 -0.52 -3.27 -9.25
CA GLU A 42 -0.36 -4.66 -9.67
C GLU A 42 0.78 -5.35 -8.91
N GLN A 43 1.94 -4.66 -8.76
CA GLN A 43 3.05 -5.15 -7.93
C GLN A 43 2.62 -5.32 -6.47
N LEU A 44 1.88 -4.35 -5.93
CA LEU A 44 1.33 -4.43 -4.57
C LEU A 44 0.47 -5.68 -4.39
N SER A 45 -0.49 -5.91 -5.26
CA SER A 45 -1.36 -7.09 -5.19
C SER A 45 -0.57 -8.39 -5.36
N LYS A 46 0.24 -8.47 -6.42
CA LYS A 46 0.98 -9.69 -6.77
C LYS A 46 1.90 -10.17 -5.67
N HIS A 47 2.68 -9.26 -5.08
CA HIS A 47 3.70 -9.60 -4.09
C HIS A 47 3.18 -9.69 -2.66
N SER A 48 2.03 -9.07 -2.34
CA SER A 48 1.36 -9.23 -1.06
C SER A 48 0.46 -10.47 -0.99
N LEU A 49 0.11 -11.06 -2.13
CA LEU A 49 -0.93 -12.09 -2.29
C LEU A 49 -2.34 -11.60 -1.92
N ILE A 50 -2.52 -10.31 -1.68
CA ILE A 50 -3.84 -9.70 -1.50
C ILE A 50 -4.52 -9.63 -2.88
N ASP A 51 -5.72 -10.22 -3.02
CA ASP A 51 -6.51 -9.95 -4.21
C ASP A 51 -7.01 -8.50 -4.14
N LEU A 52 -6.82 -7.74 -5.21
CA LEU A 52 -7.08 -6.30 -5.28
C LEU A 52 -7.85 -5.92 -6.55
N GLU A 53 -9.04 -5.37 -6.37
CA GLU A 53 -9.76 -4.75 -7.47
C GLU A 53 -9.86 -3.25 -7.20
N VAL A 54 -9.45 -2.42 -8.17
CA VAL A 54 -9.50 -0.96 -8.12
C VAL A 54 -10.12 -0.43 -9.40
N SER A 55 -11.13 0.41 -9.25
CA SER A 55 -11.66 1.21 -10.35
C SER A 55 -11.76 2.65 -9.88
N ALA A 56 -11.04 3.55 -10.54
CA ALA A 56 -11.05 4.96 -10.24
C ALA A 56 -11.40 5.78 -11.48
N LYS A 57 -12.12 6.87 -11.27
CA LYS A 57 -12.35 7.93 -12.22
C LYS A 57 -12.16 9.24 -11.47
N GLY A 58 -11.18 10.03 -11.86
CA GLY A 58 -10.89 11.34 -11.30
C GLY A 58 -10.78 12.43 -12.35
N ASP A 59 -10.52 13.63 -11.89
CA ASP A 59 -10.34 14.85 -12.66
C ASP A 59 -8.92 14.99 -13.22
N THR A 60 -8.41 13.92 -13.83
CA THR A 60 -7.04 13.82 -14.39
C THR A 60 -6.69 14.87 -15.46
N HIS A 61 -7.67 15.65 -15.90
CA HIS A 61 -7.46 16.81 -16.76
C HIS A 61 -6.88 18.02 -16.03
N ILE A 62 -6.96 18.05 -14.68
CA ILE A 62 -6.31 19.03 -13.81
C ILE A 62 -4.86 18.58 -13.59
N ASP A 63 -4.69 17.47 -12.88
CA ASP A 63 -3.46 16.73 -12.68
C ASP A 63 -3.76 15.30 -12.17
N LEU A 64 -2.74 14.56 -11.77
CA LEU A 64 -2.90 13.19 -11.29
C LEU A 64 -2.99 13.09 -9.76
N HIS A 65 -2.93 14.22 -9.02
CA HIS A 65 -2.81 14.26 -7.55
C HIS A 65 -4.02 13.62 -6.88
N HIS A 66 -5.22 14.18 -7.12
CA HIS A 66 -6.46 13.73 -6.46
C HIS A 66 -6.72 12.23 -6.66
N THR A 67 -6.52 11.74 -7.88
CA THR A 67 -6.73 10.32 -8.19
C THR A 67 -5.70 9.44 -7.48
N THR A 68 -4.46 9.87 -7.42
CA THR A 68 -3.37 9.14 -6.75
C THR A 68 -3.61 9.07 -5.24
N GLU A 69 -3.83 10.20 -4.59
CA GLU A 69 -4.08 10.28 -3.14
C GLU A 69 -5.31 9.47 -2.75
N ASP A 70 -6.44 9.71 -3.41
CA ASP A 70 -7.72 9.07 -3.10
C ASP A 70 -7.70 7.56 -3.33
N THR A 71 -6.89 7.04 -4.28
CA THR A 71 -6.67 5.59 -4.39
C THR A 71 -5.91 5.04 -3.20
N GLY A 72 -4.90 5.76 -2.68
CA GLY A 72 -4.18 5.42 -1.45
C GLY A 72 -5.12 5.35 -0.25
N ILE A 73 -6.00 6.36 -0.10
CA ILE A 73 -7.03 6.40 0.94
C ILE A 73 -7.96 5.18 0.84
N ALA A 74 -8.56 4.95 -0.33
CA ALA A 74 -9.55 3.90 -0.50
C ALA A 74 -8.99 2.49 -0.31
N ILE A 75 -7.75 2.24 -0.78
CA ILE A 75 -7.04 0.97 -0.57
C ILE A 75 -6.72 0.78 0.92
N GLY A 76 -6.22 1.84 1.58
CA GLY A 76 -5.92 1.81 3.02
C GLY A 76 -7.15 1.50 3.86
N GLU A 77 -8.28 2.17 3.61
CA GLU A 77 -9.55 1.91 4.27
C GLU A 77 -10.06 0.47 4.04
N ALA A 78 -9.91 -0.04 2.82
CA ALA A 78 -10.33 -1.41 2.50
C ALA A 78 -9.50 -2.45 3.26
N ILE A 79 -8.17 -2.28 3.33
CA ILE A 79 -7.27 -3.16 4.08
C ILE A 79 -7.57 -3.08 5.57
N LYS A 80 -7.73 -1.87 6.13
CA LYS A 80 -8.11 -1.65 7.54
C LYS A 80 -9.39 -2.38 7.89
N LYS A 81 -10.43 -2.21 7.07
CA LYS A 81 -11.73 -2.86 7.26
C LYS A 81 -11.64 -4.39 7.17
N ALA A 82 -10.86 -4.90 6.21
CA ALA A 82 -10.66 -6.35 6.03
C ALA A 82 -9.85 -6.97 7.17
N ALA A 83 -8.87 -6.25 7.74
CA ALA A 83 -8.07 -6.69 8.89
C ALA A 83 -8.89 -6.78 10.19
N GLY A 84 -10.00 -6.08 10.27
CA GLY A 84 -10.93 -6.14 11.38
C GLY A 84 -10.28 -5.80 12.72
N ASN A 85 -10.42 -6.69 13.72
CA ASN A 85 -9.90 -6.48 15.08
C ASN A 85 -8.40 -6.81 15.23
N ARG A 86 -7.73 -7.21 14.15
CA ARG A 86 -6.27 -7.50 14.11
C ARG A 86 -5.80 -8.58 15.10
N LYS A 87 -6.71 -9.47 15.55
CA LYS A 87 -6.33 -10.60 16.38
C LYS A 87 -5.47 -11.58 15.62
N GLY A 88 -4.42 -12.04 16.27
CA GLY A 88 -3.53 -13.09 15.78
C GLY A 88 -2.58 -12.68 14.67
N ILE A 89 -2.59 -11.42 14.20
CA ILE A 89 -1.65 -11.01 13.15
C ILE A 89 -0.22 -10.94 13.68
N THR A 90 0.76 -11.08 12.79
CA THR A 90 2.19 -10.91 13.11
C THR A 90 2.51 -9.48 13.53
N ARG A 91 1.80 -8.50 12.99
CA ARG A 91 1.83 -7.06 13.29
C ARG A 91 3.02 -6.31 12.70
N TYR A 92 4.25 -6.82 12.89
CA TYR A 92 5.47 -6.16 12.40
C TYR A 92 6.07 -6.95 11.25
N ALA A 93 6.60 -6.24 10.27
CA ALA A 93 7.44 -6.84 9.25
C ALA A 93 8.43 -5.82 8.69
N SER A 94 9.56 -6.31 8.22
CA SER A 94 10.56 -5.51 7.52
C SER A 94 11.12 -6.33 6.38
N THR A 95 11.19 -5.72 5.18
CA THR A 95 11.73 -6.37 3.99
C THR A 95 12.78 -5.52 3.33
N MET A 96 13.76 -6.17 2.73
CA MET A 96 14.71 -5.56 1.81
C MET A 96 14.45 -6.15 0.41
N ILE A 97 14.23 -5.29 -0.56
CA ILE A 97 13.90 -5.67 -1.92
C ILE A 97 14.98 -5.20 -2.87
N PRO A 98 15.75 -6.11 -3.46
CA PRO A 98 16.65 -5.78 -4.57
C PRO A 98 15.84 -5.68 -5.87
N MET A 99 16.23 -4.79 -6.73
CA MET A 99 15.77 -4.71 -8.12
C MET A 99 16.92 -4.20 -8.97
N ASP A 100 17.61 -5.12 -9.64
CA ASP A 100 18.86 -4.89 -10.37
C ASP A 100 19.87 -4.12 -9.51
N GLU A 101 20.21 -2.89 -9.85
CA GLU A 101 21.16 -2.01 -9.16
C GLU A 101 20.57 -1.32 -7.91
N THR A 102 19.29 -1.51 -7.65
CA THR A 102 18.55 -0.81 -6.60
C THR A 102 18.29 -1.71 -5.39
N LEU A 103 18.41 -1.17 -4.19
CA LEU A 103 17.99 -1.80 -2.95
C LEU A 103 17.10 -0.85 -2.14
N SER A 104 15.90 -1.31 -1.80
CA SER A 104 14.98 -0.57 -0.92
C SER A 104 14.61 -1.37 0.33
N ARG A 105 14.35 -0.68 1.43
CA ARG A 105 13.88 -1.22 2.70
C ARG A 105 12.52 -0.67 3.03
N VAL A 106 11.58 -1.55 3.42
CA VAL A 106 10.26 -1.16 3.91
C VAL A 106 9.98 -1.87 5.23
N SER A 107 9.55 -1.11 6.24
CA SER A 107 9.17 -1.62 7.56
C SER A 107 7.78 -1.13 7.94
N ILE A 108 6.95 -2.01 8.51
CA ILE A 108 5.56 -1.71 8.88
C ILE A 108 5.25 -2.16 10.31
N ASP A 109 4.47 -1.34 11.03
CA ASP A 109 3.76 -1.71 12.26
C ASP A 109 2.25 -1.47 12.06
N VAL A 110 1.46 -2.53 12.12
CA VAL A 110 -0.01 -2.47 12.02
C VAL A 110 -0.59 -2.04 13.38
N SER A 111 -0.29 -0.82 13.80
CA SER A 111 -0.44 -0.32 15.17
C SER A 111 -1.68 0.55 15.42
N ASN A 112 -2.42 0.91 14.39
CA ASN A 112 -3.45 1.97 14.40
C ASN A 112 -2.90 3.36 14.79
N ARG A 113 -1.61 3.58 14.62
CA ARG A 113 -0.91 4.86 14.78
C ARG A 113 -0.25 5.21 13.45
N PRO A 114 -0.96 5.93 12.58
CA PRO A 114 -0.47 6.25 11.25
C PRO A 114 0.75 7.17 11.33
N TYR A 115 1.81 6.79 10.65
CA TYR A 115 3.00 7.60 10.52
C TYR A 115 3.80 7.15 9.30
N LEU A 116 4.25 8.08 8.45
CA LEU A 116 5.13 7.77 7.33
C LEU A 116 6.50 8.40 7.54
N ILE A 117 7.55 7.57 7.46
CA ILE A 117 8.93 8.01 7.19
C ILE A 117 9.22 7.71 5.73
N TRP A 118 9.51 8.74 4.96
CA TRP A 118 9.84 8.66 3.53
C TRP A 118 11.27 9.11 3.28
N LYS A 119 12.12 8.18 2.88
CA LYS A 119 13.54 8.41 2.54
C LYS A 119 13.83 7.85 1.14
N VAL A 120 13.07 8.32 0.16
CA VAL A 120 13.25 7.94 -1.25
C VAL A 120 13.51 9.21 -2.05
N ASN A 121 14.67 9.27 -2.68
CA ASN A 121 15.02 10.35 -3.59
C ASN A 121 14.85 9.91 -5.04
N LEU A 122 13.97 10.58 -5.75
CA LEU A 122 13.70 10.37 -7.17
C LEU A 122 14.17 11.62 -7.92
N PRO A 123 15.33 11.58 -8.60
CA PRO A 123 15.91 12.77 -9.23
C PRO A 123 15.21 13.21 -10.52
N VAL A 124 14.30 12.38 -11.06
CA VAL A 124 13.51 12.72 -12.25
C VAL A 124 12.16 13.27 -11.82
N GLU A 125 11.62 14.20 -12.61
CA GLU A 125 10.33 14.83 -12.31
C GLU A 125 9.14 13.88 -12.56
N LYS A 126 9.25 13.01 -13.57
CA LYS A 126 8.17 12.10 -13.98
C LYS A 126 8.65 10.68 -14.25
N LEU A 127 7.73 9.73 -14.02
CA LEU A 127 7.81 8.35 -14.51
C LEU A 127 6.56 8.06 -15.34
N GLY A 128 6.74 7.93 -16.66
CA GLY A 128 5.63 8.01 -17.60
C GLY A 128 4.98 9.40 -17.51
N GLU A 129 3.68 9.45 -17.31
CA GLU A 129 2.93 10.71 -17.13
C GLU A 129 2.83 11.16 -15.68
N MET A 130 3.24 10.31 -14.72
CA MET A 130 3.08 10.52 -13.29
C MET A 130 4.24 11.31 -12.68
N ASP A 131 3.93 12.40 -11.98
CA ASP A 131 4.91 13.19 -11.24
C ASP A 131 5.44 12.38 -10.05
N THR A 132 6.78 12.43 -9.83
CA THR A 132 7.42 11.56 -8.84
C THR A 132 7.10 11.94 -7.40
N GLU A 133 6.71 13.17 -7.13
CA GLU A 133 6.24 13.61 -5.80
C GLU A 133 4.96 12.89 -5.37
N LEU A 134 4.11 12.46 -6.31
CA LEU A 134 2.83 11.80 -6.04
C LEU A 134 2.99 10.42 -5.40
N PHE A 135 4.16 9.78 -5.53
CA PHE A 135 4.40 8.51 -4.84
C PHE A 135 4.42 8.69 -3.32
N LYS A 136 5.06 9.75 -2.82
CA LYS A 136 5.03 10.05 -1.39
C LYS A 136 3.61 10.33 -0.90
N GLU A 137 2.82 11.07 -1.68
CA GLU A 137 1.42 11.37 -1.35
C GLU A 137 0.57 10.10 -1.27
N TRP A 138 0.74 9.17 -2.23
CA TRP A 138 0.07 7.88 -2.18
C TRP A 138 0.44 7.08 -0.92
N PHE A 139 1.74 6.97 -0.59
CA PHE A 139 2.21 6.25 0.60
C PHE A 139 1.72 6.92 1.91
N GLN A 140 1.64 8.25 1.93
CA GLN A 140 1.12 9.02 3.07
C GLN A 140 -0.37 8.74 3.28
N ALA A 141 -1.16 8.86 2.22
CA ALA A 141 -2.60 8.58 2.23
C ALA A 141 -2.90 7.14 2.65
N PHE A 142 -2.13 6.18 2.10
CA PHE A 142 -2.21 4.76 2.45
C PHE A 142 -1.89 4.52 3.93
N SER A 143 -0.80 5.07 4.45
CA SER A 143 -0.39 4.92 5.86
C SER A 143 -1.46 5.45 6.81
N GLN A 144 -1.98 6.65 6.52
CA GLN A 144 -3.01 7.30 7.34
C GLN A 144 -4.31 6.49 7.35
N SER A 145 -4.79 6.07 6.20
CA SER A 145 -6.08 5.38 6.06
C SER A 145 -6.06 3.95 6.58
N THR A 146 -4.93 3.24 6.40
CA THR A 146 -4.73 1.90 6.95
C THR A 146 -4.54 1.95 8.47
N GLY A 147 -3.98 3.05 8.98
CA GLY A 147 -3.60 3.20 10.39
C GLY A 147 -2.29 2.47 10.69
N VAL A 148 -1.33 2.50 9.79
CA VAL A 148 -0.03 1.84 9.96
C VAL A 148 1.09 2.86 10.14
N THR A 149 2.08 2.51 10.97
CA THR A 149 3.39 3.16 10.91
C THR A 149 4.17 2.52 9.78
N LEU A 150 4.66 3.32 8.85
CA LEU A 150 5.34 2.86 7.64
C LEU A 150 6.66 3.62 7.44
N HIS A 151 7.74 2.88 7.28
CA HIS A 151 9.05 3.42 6.93
C HIS A 151 9.43 2.90 5.56
N VAL A 152 9.70 3.81 4.62
CA VAL A 152 10.10 3.52 3.25
C VAL A 152 11.42 4.21 2.97
N GLU A 153 12.44 3.44 2.63
CA GLU A 153 13.77 3.94 2.35
C GLU A 153 14.36 3.26 1.12
N ASN A 154 14.80 4.05 0.16
CA ASN A 154 15.70 3.56 -0.88
C ASN A 154 17.14 3.73 -0.38
N ILE A 155 17.86 2.63 -0.23
CA ILE A 155 19.21 2.61 0.35
C ILE A 155 20.23 3.07 -0.70
N TYR A 156 20.10 2.54 -1.92
CA TYR A 156 20.85 2.95 -3.10
C TYR A 156 20.10 2.51 -4.38
N GLY A 157 20.49 3.07 -5.50
CA GLY A 157 19.95 2.78 -6.83
C GLY A 157 20.12 4.00 -7.76
N GLU A 158 20.00 3.78 -9.04
CA GLU A 158 20.15 4.81 -10.07
C GLU A 158 18.83 5.05 -10.81
N ASN A 159 18.19 3.98 -11.26
CA ASN A 159 16.95 4.04 -12.04
C ASN A 159 15.74 4.35 -11.14
N SER A 160 15.07 5.48 -11.37
CA SER A 160 13.93 5.92 -10.56
C SER A 160 12.72 4.98 -10.63
N HIS A 161 12.51 4.28 -11.75
CA HIS A 161 11.48 3.24 -11.87
C HIS A 161 11.80 2.08 -10.90
N HIS A 162 13.06 1.57 -10.92
CA HIS A 162 13.49 0.50 -10.02
C HIS A 162 13.36 0.90 -8.55
N LYS A 163 13.72 2.16 -8.21
CA LYS A 163 13.58 2.68 -6.85
C LYS A 163 12.14 2.61 -6.37
N ILE A 164 11.20 3.15 -7.15
CA ILE A 164 9.81 3.21 -6.69
C ILE A 164 9.13 1.83 -6.74
N GLU A 165 9.38 1.04 -7.77
CA GLU A 165 8.80 -0.31 -7.85
C GLU A 165 9.30 -1.20 -6.71
N SER A 166 10.59 -1.13 -6.34
CA SER A 166 11.11 -1.86 -5.17
C SER A 166 10.47 -1.41 -3.86
N CYS A 167 10.07 -0.13 -3.72
CA CYS A 167 9.31 0.34 -2.57
C CYS A 167 7.90 -0.27 -2.52
N TYR A 168 7.18 -0.33 -3.65
CA TYR A 168 5.85 -0.98 -3.70
C TYR A 168 5.93 -2.49 -3.44
N LYS A 169 6.94 -3.18 -3.99
CA LYS A 169 7.20 -4.60 -3.70
C LYS A 169 7.56 -4.80 -2.21
N GLY A 170 8.32 -3.88 -1.63
CA GLY A 170 8.67 -3.88 -0.21
C GLY A 170 7.44 -3.71 0.68
N LEU A 171 6.56 -2.75 0.36
CA LEU A 171 5.29 -2.59 1.04
C LEU A 171 4.43 -3.86 0.92
N ALA A 172 4.35 -4.44 -0.28
CA ALA A 172 3.58 -5.65 -0.53
C ALA A 172 4.04 -6.82 0.35
N ARG A 173 5.34 -7.09 0.37
CA ARG A 173 5.92 -8.18 1.17
C ARG A 173 5.76 -7.93 2.67
N SER A 174 6.00 -6.69 3.11
CA SER A 174 5.81 -6.30 4.52
C SER A 174 4.34 -6.41 4.95
N LEU A 175 3.39 -6.02 4.10
CA LEU A 175 1.95 -6.21 4.37
C LEU A 175 1.58 -7.68 4.48
N LYS A 176 2.05 -8.53 3.56
CA LYS A 176 1.82 -9.98 3.59
C LYS A 176 2.23 -10.55 4.94
N ASP A 177 3.47 -10.29 5.33
CA ASP A 177 4.07 -10.88 6.52
C ASP A 177 3.45 -10.29 7.82
N ALA A 178 3.20 -8.96 7.88
CA ALA A 178 2.58 -8.30 9.04
C ALA A 178 1.13 -8.71 9.26
N LEU A 179 0.37 -8.99 8.19
CA LEU A 179 -1.03 -9.41 8.25
C LEU A 179 -1.21 -10.92 8.32
N GLU A 180 -0.13 -11.72 8.26
CA GLU A 180 -0.18 -13.16 8.45
C GLU A 180 -0.70 -13.49 9.85
N VAL A 181 -1.58 -14.50 9.94
CA VAL A 181 -2.15 -14.95 11.22
C VAL A 181 -1.28 -16.06 11.80
N ASP A 182 -0.59 -15.77 12.90
CA ASP A 182 0.14 -16.76 13.66
C ASP A 182 -0.83 -17.64 14.46
N LYS A 183 -0.85 -18.93 14.16
CA LYS A 183 -1.75 -19.91 14.79
C LYS A 183 -1.57 -20.01 16.32
N ARG A 184 -0.36 -19.69 16.82
CA ARG A 184 -0.04 -19.75 18.28
C ARG A 184 -0.72 -18.65 19.08
N ILE A 185 -1.03 -17.50 18.43
CA ILE A 185 -1.63 -16.32 19.08
C ILE A 185 -2.97 -15.91 18.45
N LYS A 186 -3.61 -16.80 17.72
CA LYS A 186 -4.78 -16.54 16.86
C LYS A 186 -5.90 -15.73 17.54
N ASN A 187 -6.10 -15.87 18.82
CA ASN A 187 -7.19 -15.22 19.57
C ASN A 187 -6.73 -14.00 20.39
N SER A 188 -5.44 -13.68 20.38
CA SER A 188 -4.89 -12.55 21.13
C SER A 188 -4.56 -11.36 20.23
N ILE A 189 -4.62 -10.17 20.79
CA ILE A 189 -4.11 -8.97 20.13
C ILE A 189 -2.61 -8.90 20.40
N PRO A 190 -1.75 -8.72 19.37
CA PRO A 190 -0.29 -8.70 19.53
C PRO A 190 0.18 -7.37 20.13
N SER A 191 -0.26 -7.09 21.34
CA SER A 191 0.04 -5.86 22.11
C SER A 191 -0.05 -6.12 23.59
N THR A 192 0.94 -5.68 24.35
CA THR A 192 0.92 -5.70 25.83
C THR A 192 -0.16 -4.81 26.43
N LYS A 193 -0.69 -3.85 25.64
CA LYS A 193 -1.82 -2.98 26.01
C LYS A 193 -3.18 -3.66 25.83
N GLY A 194 -3.24 -4.83 25.20
CA GLY A 194 -4.50 -5.52 24.88
C GLY A 194 -5.34 -4.86 23.76
N SER A 195 -4.80 -3.82 23.11
CA SER A 195 -5.44 -3.10 21.99
C SER A 195 -4.43 -2.60 20.96
N ILE A 196 -4.87 -2.47 19.71
CA ILE A 196 -4.17 -1.78 18.58
C ILE A 196 -5.19 -1.17 17.63
#